data_8ebbbbc357d3da371652a8246a9e7910
#
_entry.id   8ebbbbc357d3da371652a8246a9e7910
#
_cell.length_a   1.000
_cell.length_b   1.000
_cell.length_c   1.000
_cell.angle_alpha   90.00
_cell.angle_beta   90.00
_cell.angle_gamma   90.00
#
_symmetry.space_group_name_H-M   'P 1'
#
loop_
_entity.id
_entity.type
_entity.pdbx_description
1 polymer ?
#
loop_
_entity_poly.entity_id
_entity_poly.type
_entity_poly.pdbx_seq_one_letter_code
_entity_poly.pdbx_strand_id
1 'polypeptide(L)'
;VDGHIWVNGYKGGEMGVAYQVDFEANEWTPVIHPAGSPPHNAYDVMADSKNNMYGINMDKEHVWKTDAKTLKTTFFKIPTPGAGGRRGNVDSKDRLWWAQYRGNGIGMFDPVTEKITEWKMPTPWTSPYDAEFDEEAYVWTGGMNNDLAIRLNVETGEFTEYLLPFETNIRNVDVQMSDNPHKLSSFWVGGQLNGLITHVEPLVP
;
A
#
# COMPACT_ATOMS: atom_id res chain seq x y z
N VAL A 1 17.55 6.43 5.70
CA VAL A 1 17.70 7.88 5.76
C VAL A 1 18.39 8.29 7.05
N ASP A 2 18.02 7.73 8.20
CA ASP A 2 18.55 8.07 9.53
C ASP A 2 19.15 6.85 10.26
N GLY A 3 19.41 5.74 9.55
CA GLY A 3 19.97 4.52 10.11
C GLY A 3 18.94 3.58 10.75
N HIS A 4 17.67 3.98 10.78
CA HIS A 4 16.59 3.16 11.33
C HIS A 4 15.71 2.55 10.23
N ILE A 5 15.15 1.39 10.54
CA ILE A 5 14.08 0.77 9.74
C ILE A 5 12.83 0.54 10.59
N TRP A 6 11.73 0.32 9.90
CA TRP A 6 10.46 -0.02 10.53
C TRP A 6 10.11 -1.47 10.28
N VAL A 7 9.65 -2.14 11.33
CA VAL A 7 9.16 -3.51 11.25
C VAL A 7 7.85 -3.63 12.02
N ASN A 8 6.92 -4.43 11.48
CA ASN A 8 5.78 -4.89 12.24
C ASN A 8 6.09 -6.25 12.88
N GLY A 9 5.54 -6.49 14.05
CA GLY A 9 5.83 -7.71 14.78
C GLY A 9 4.73 -8.13 15.73
N TYR A 10 5.01 -9.19 16.47
CA TYR A 10 4.14 -9.72 17.50
C TYR A 10 4.65 -9.32 18.88
N LYS A 11 3.75 -8.86 19.74
CA LYS A 11 4.03 -8.67 21.17
C LYS A 11 2.90 -9.28 21.99
N GLY A 12 3.24 -10.26 22.83
CA GLY A 12 2.26 -10.88 23.72
C GLY A 12 1.11 -11.61 23.03
N GLY A 13 1.31 -12.07 21.79
CA GLY A 13 0.25 -12.73 21.00
C GLY A 13 -0.60 -11.77 20.16
N GLU A 14 -0.37 -10.47 20.26
CA GLU A 14 -1.03 -9.47 19.41
C GLU A 14 -0.19 -9.15 18.18
N MET A 15 -0.81 -9.27 17.01
CA MET A 15 -0.23 -8.81 15.74
C MET A 15 -0.24 -7.28 15.69
N GLY A 16 0.83 -6.71 15.13
CA GLY A 16 0.76 -5.36 14.64
C GLY A 16 1.38 -4.29 15.52
N VAL A 17 2.25 -4.66 16.44
CA VAL A 17 3.12 -3.67 17.08
C VAL A 17 4.21 -3.29 16.08
N ALA A 18 4.33 -2.00 15.78
CA ALA A 18 5.44 -1.49 14.99
C ALA A 18 6.64 -1.19 15.89
N TYR A 19 7.83 -1.42 15.35
CA TYR A 19 9.10 -1.10 16.00
C TYR A 19 9.94 -0.25 15.07
N GLN A 20 10.61 0.75 15.65
CA GLN A 20 11.75 1.39 15.04
C GLN A 20 13.00 0.60 15.45
N VAL A 21 13.81 0.21 14.48
CA VAL A 21 14.98 -0.65 14.69
C VAL A 21 16.23 0.10 14.26
N ASP A 22 17.16 0.27 15.19
CA ASP A 22 18.53 0.67 14.92
C ASP A 22 19.38 -0.59 14.77
N PHE A 23 19.84 -0.86 13.55
CA PHE A 23 20.64 -2.04 13.26
C PHE A 23 22.06 -1.97 13.82
N GLU A 24 22.65 -0.79 13.87
CA GLU A 24 24.02 -0.63 14.35
C GLU A 24 24.08 -0.78 15.87
N ALA A 25 23.13 -0.17 16.56
CA ALA A 25 23.01 -0.33 18.03
C ALA A 25 22.34 -1.65 18.46
N ASN A 26 21.70 -2.38 17.52
CA ASN A 26 20.84 -3.53 17.82
C ASN A 26 19.73 -3.22 18.82
N GLU A 27 19.14 -2.05 18.67
CA GLU A 27 18.07 -1.56 19.55
C GLU A 27 16.72 -1.58 18.85
N TRP A 28 15.69 -2.02 19.57
CA TRP A 28 14.31 -2.14 19.09
C TRP A 28 13.40 -1.27 19.96
N THR A 29 12.90 -0.18 19.41
CA THR A 29 12.02 0.76 20.12
C THR A 29 10.58 0.54 19.69
N PRO A 30 9.69 0.05 20.55
CA PRO A 30 8.29 -0.14 20.20
C PRO A 30 7.57 1.19 20.06
N VAL A 31 6.70 1.29 19.04
CA VAL A 31 5.75 2.39 18.92
C VAL A 31 4.62 2.16 19.90
N ILE A 32 4.50 3.05 20.89
CA ILE A 32 3.48 2.94 21.92
C ILE A 32 2.36 3.93 21.60
N HIS A 33 1.16 3.41 21.43
CA HIS A 33 -0.03 4.23 21.21
C HIS A 33 -0.71 4.57 22.55
N PRO A 34 -1.20 5.80 22.70
CA PRO A 34 -1.94 6.20 23.92
C PRO A 34 -3.18 5.32 24.13
N ALA A 35 -3.57 5.15 25.38
CA ALA A 35 -4.82 4.46 25.73
C ALA A 35 -6.02 5.16 25.06
N GLY A 36 -6.90 4.37 24.44
CA GLY A 36 -8.05 4.89 23.71
C GLY A 36 -7.75 5.24 22.25
N SER A 37 -6.53 5.01 21.76
CA SER A 37 -6.23 5.11 20.32
C SER A 37 -7.13 4.17 19.51
N PRO A 38 -7.42 4.51 18.23
CA PRO A 38 -8.08 3.60 17.33
C PRO A 38 -7.34 2.26 17.27
N PRO A 39 -8.03 1.15 17.02
CA PRO A 39 -7.37 -0.13 16.82
C PRO A 39 -6.30 -0.02 15.73
N HIS A 40 -5.10 -0.50 16.00
CA HIS A 40 -3.90 -0.29 15.19
C HIS A 40 -3.10 -1.58 15.03
N ASN A 41 -3.58 -2.48 14.21
CA ASN A 41 -2.81 -3.64 13.77
C ASN A 41 -2.02 -3.24 12.53
N ALA A 42 -0.73 -3.01 12.64
CA ALA A 42 0.11 -2.76 11.48
C ALA A 42 0.18 -4.04 10.62
N TYR A 43 -0.68 -4.11 9.60
CA TYR A 43 -0.60 -5.20 8.62
C TYR A 43 0.56 -4.95 7.66
N ASP A 44 0.73 -3.70 7.27
CA ASP A 44 1.85 -3.25 6.48
C ASP A 44 2.42 -1.95 7.06
N VAL A 45 3.74 -1.75 6.91
CA VAL A 45 4.46 -0.57 7.37
C VAL A 45 5.40 -0.07 6.28
N MET A 46 5.32 1.21 5.97
CA MET A 46 6.12 1.89 4.98
C MET A 46 6.74 3.15 5.58
N ALA A 47 7.77 3.69 4.92
CA ALA A 47 8.41 4.92 5.36
C ALA A 47 8.39 6.00 4.27
N ASP A 48 8.22 7.27 4.68
CA ASP A 48 8.39 8.41 3.79
C ASP A 48 9.87 8.83 3.68
N SER A 49 10.15 9.86 2.87
CA SER A 49 11.51 10.36 2.63
C SER A 49 12.21 10.86 3.90
N LYS A 50 11.46 11.14 4.97
CA LYS A 50 11.96 11.57 6.28
C LYS A 50 11.99 10.43 7.30
N ASN A 51 11.77 9.22 6.84
CA ASN A 51 11.63 8.01 7.64
C ASN A 51 10.46 8.03 8.65
N ASN A 52 9.42 8.86 8.43
CA ASN A 52 8.21 8.68 9.20
C ASN A 52 7.49 7.41 8.73
N MET A 53 6.97 6.63 9.69
CA MET A 53 6.28 5.40 9.38
C MET A 53 4.81 5.65 9.07
N TYR A 54 4.32 4.99 8.02
CA TYR A 54 2.90 4.80 7.79
C TYR A 54 2.51 3.36 8.10
N GLY A 55 1.37 3.19 8.74
CA GLY A 55 0.78 1.89 9.00
C GLY A 55 -0.61 1.75 8.39
N ILE A 56 -0.88 0.56 7.86
CA ILE A 56 -2.16 0.18 7.31
C ILE A 56 -2.76 -0.92 8.16
N ASN A 57 -4.04 -0.79 8.46
CA ASN A 57 -4.78 -1.76 9.26
C ASN A 57 -5.68 -2.64 8.40
N MET A 58 -5.51 -3.95 8.51
CA MET A 58 -6.24 -4.95 7.71
C MET A 58 -7.77 -4.92 7.90
N ASP A 59 -8.25 -4.65 9.11
CA ASP A 59 -9.65 -4.84 9.47
C ASP A 59 -10.34 -3.60 10.02
N LYS A 60 -9.67 -2.45 10.00
CA LYS A 60 -10.17 -1.22 10.62
C LYS A 60 -10.16 -0.05 9.64
N GLU A 61 -10.67 1.07 10.08
CA GLU A 61 -10.98 2.24 9.25
C GLU A 61 -9.95 3.37 9.42
N HIS A 62 -8.68 3.02 9.66
CA HIS A 62 -7.65 4.04 9.84
C HIS A 62 -6.35 3.63 9.16
N VAL A 63 -5.69 4.64 8.61
CA VAL A 63 -4.24 4.64 8.39
C VAL A 63 -3.63 5.56 9.43
N TRP A 64 -2.34 5.43 9.72
CA TRP A 64 -1.67 6.29 10.66
C TRP A 64 -0.26 6.64 10.21
N LYS A 65 0.22 7.76 10.73
CA LYS A 65 1.58 8.23 10.57
C LYS A 65 2.26 8.32 11.93
N THR A 66 3.46 7.78 12.05
CA THR A 66 4.33 7.90 13.22
C THR A 66 5.55 8.72 12.86
N ASP A 67 5.78 9.80 13.58
CA ASP A 67 6.96 10.65 13.39
C ASP A 67 8.23 9.89 13.84
N ALA A 68 9.25 9.86 12.98
CA ALA A 68 10.46 9.06 13.19
C ALA A 68 11.28 9.49 14.42
N LYS A 69 11.20 10.75 14.82
CA LYS A 69 12.03 11.30 15.92
C LYS A 69 11.32 11.24 17.27
N THR A 70 10.03 11.51 17.26
CA THR A 70 9.25 11.60 18.50
C THR A 70 8.45 10.35 18.83
N LEU A 71 8.33 9.43 17.86
CA LEU A 71 7.48 8.23 17.88
C LEU A 71 6.00 8.53 18.16
N LYS A 72 5.60 9.78 17.96
CA LYS A 72 4.21 10.19 18.13
C LYS A 72 3.40 9.77 16.91
N THR A 73 2.29 9.08 17.15
CA THR A 73 1.38 8.61 16.10
C THR A 73 0.15 9.50 15.96
N THR A 74 -0.23 9.76 14.71
CA THR A 74 -1.49 10.42 14.34
C THR A 74 -2.30 9.46 13.47
N PHE A 75 -3.60 9.33 13.77
CA PHE A 75 -4.52 8.44 13.06
C PHE A 75 -5.42 9.24 12.12
N PHE A 76 -5.65 8.72 10.93
CA PHE A 76 -6.50 9.30 9.91
C PHE A 76 -7.59 8.30 9.54
N LYS A 77 -8.86 8.71 9.68
CA LYS A 77 -9.99 7.83 9.39
C LYS A 77 -10.20 7.72 7.88
N ILE A 78 -10.29 6.49 7.39
CA ILE A 78 -10.63 6.19 5.99
C ILE A 78 -12.12 6.48 5.80
N PRO A 79 -12.52 7.23 4.75
CA PRO A 79 -13.93 7.58 4.52
C PRO A 79 -14.83 6.37 4.27
N THR A 80 -14.36 5.39 3.48
CA THR A 80 -15.13 4.17 3.22
C THR A 80 -15.17 3.27 4.45
N PRO A 81 -16.35 3.03 5.05
CA PRO A 81 -16.49 2.14 6.21
C PRO A 81 -16.05 0.72 5.88
N GLY A 82 -15.28 0.11 6.80
CA GLY A 82 -14.83 -1.26 6.64
C GLY A 82 -13.95 -1.51 5.41
N ALA A 83 -13.26 -0.49 4.90
CA ALA A 83 -12.44 -0.58 3.68
C ALA A 83 -11.43 -1.73 3.68
N GLY A 84 -10.92 -2.10 4.86
CA GLY A 84 -10.04 -3.26 5.03
C GLY A 84 -8.77 -3.12 4.23
N GLY A 85 -7.93 -2.14 4.61
CA GLY A 85 -6.64 -1.91 3.97
C GLY A 85 -5.76 -3.15 3.96
N ARG A 86 -4.97 -3.29 2.89
CA ARG A 86 -3.97 -4.34 2.76
C ARG A 86 -2.60 -3.71 2.60
N ARG A 87 -1.91 -3.98 1.52
CA ARG A 87 -0.57 -3.47 1.26
C ARG A 87 -0.59 -2.19 0.45
N GLY A 88 0.54 -1.52 0.46
CA GLY A 88 0.74 -0.32 -0.28
C GLY A 88 2.16 0.20 -0.21
N ASN A 89 2.37 1.40 -0.73
CA ASN A 89 3.67 2.02 -0.76
C ASN A 89 3.58 3.55 -0.62
N VAL A 90 4.72 4.21 -0.44
CA VAL A 90 4.84 5.66 -0.34
C VAL A 90 5.53 6.19 -1.60
N ASP A 91 4.89 7.14 -2.29
CA ASP A 91 5.42 7.71 -3.52
C ASP A 91 6.51 8.79 -3.28
N SER A 92 7.11 9.28 -4.35
CA SER A 92 8.15 10.33 -4.32
C SER A 92 7.70 11.67 -3.75
N LYS A 93 6.40 11.87 -3.53
CA LYS A 93 5.79 13.03 -2.87
C LYS A 93 5.41 12.76 -1.43
N ASP A 94 5.89 11.66 -0.84
CA ASP A 94 5.57 11.20 0.51
C ASP A 94 4.10 10.84 0.74
N ARG A 95 3.32 10.61 -0.34
CA ARG A 95 1.92 10.19 -0.22
C ARG A 95 1.85 8.69 -0.04
N LEU A 96 1.04 8.25 0.93
CA LEU A 96 0.75 6.83 1.14
C LEU A 96 -0.34 6.37 0.18
N TRP A 97 -0.10 5.30 -0.56
CA TRP A 97 -1.07 4.60 -1.39
C TRP A 97 -1.32 3.22 -0.81
N TRP A 98 -2.57 2.73 -0.84
CA TRP A 98 -2.89 1.38 -0.36
C TRP A 98 -4.09 0.78 -1.07
N ALA A 99 -4.11 -0.55 -1.13
CA ALA A 99 -5.24 -1.31 -1.60
C ALA A 99 -6.32 -1.45 -0.51
N GLN A 100 -7.58 -1.25 -0.88
CA GLN A 100 -8.75 -1.42 -0.03
C GLN A 100 -9.49 -2.70 -0.39
N TYR A 101 -9.10 -3.80 0.23
CA TYR A 101 -9.61 -5.14 -0.10
C TYR A 101 -11.14 -5.23 0.00
N ARG A 102 -11.73 -4.86 1.13
CA ARG A 102 -13.18 -4.90 1.34
C ARG A 102 -13.89 -3.69 0.72
N GLY A 103 -13.22 -2.55 0.69
CA GLY A 103 -13.72 -1.35 0.05
C GLY A 103 -13.78 -1.43 -1.48
N ASN A 104 -13.11 -2.44 -2.05
CA ASN A 104 -12.98 -2.64 -3.50
C ASN A 104 -12.46 -1.37 -4.18
N GLY A 105 -11.32 -0.85 -3.72
CA GLY A 105 -10.77 0.42 -4.19
C GLY A 105 -9.29 0.61 -3.90
N ILE A 106 -8.79 1.78 -4.25
CA ILE A 106 -7.46 2.29 -3.88
C ILE A 106 -7.66 3.53 -3.02
N GLY A 107 -6.89 3.66 -1.95
CA GLY A 107 -6.83 4.85 -1.12
C GLY A 107 -5.49 5.56 -1.26
N MET A 108 -5.49 6.87 -1.09
CA MET A 108 -4.30 7.69 -1.01
C MET A 108 -4.44 8.68 0.15
N PHE A 109 -3.39 8.80 0.96
CA PHE A 109 -3.26 9.83 1.99
C PHE A 109 -2.15 10.80 1.60
N ASP A 110 -2.50 12.09 1.55
CA ASP A 110 -1.56 13.18 1.31
C ASP A 110 -1.13 13.78 2.66
N PRO A 111 0.14 13.67 3.07
CA PRO A 111 0.61 14.16 4.36
C PRO A 111 0.70 15.69 4.45
N VAL A 112 0.65 16.40 3.32
CA VAL A 112 0.69 17.88 3.30
C VAL A 112 -0.68 18.46 3.59
N THR A 113 -1.71 17.88 3.01
CA THR A 113 -3.10 18.34 3.17
C THR A 113 -3.87 17.55 4.24
N GLU A 114 -3.30 16.45 4.72
CA GLU A 114 -3.91 15.47 5.64
C GLU A 114 -5.25 14.92 5.11
N LYS A 115 -5.40 14.84 3.78
CA LYS A 115 -6.62 14.34 3.14
C LYS A 115 -6.44 12.93 2.61
N ILE A 116 -7.52 12.17 2.71
CA ILE A 116 -7.66 10.86 2.06
C ILE A 116 -8.53 11.02 0.82
N THR A 117 -8.05 10.48 -0.30
CA THR A 117 -8.80 10.35 -1.55
C THR A 117 -8.96 8.87 -1.85
N GLU A 118 -10.11 8.47 -2.38
CA GLU A 118 -10.42 7.07 -2.67
C GLU A 118 -10.95 6.93 -4.10
N TRP A 119 -10.54 5.85 -4.78
CA TRP A 119 -11.01 5.44 -6.11
C TRP A 119 -11.58 4.03 -6.03
N LYS A 120 -12.83 3.89 -6.43
CA LYS A 120 -13.50 2.59 -6.43
C LYS A 120 -13.17 1.82 -7.69
N MET A 121 -12.86 0.52 -7.57
CA MET A 121 -12.65 -0.36 -8.72
C MET A 121 -13.88 -0.40 -9.62
N PRO A 122 -13.71 -0.36 -10.94
CA PRO A 122 -14.82 -0.48 -11.88
C PRO A 122 -15.44 -1.88 -11.83
N THR A 123 -14.61 -2.93 -11.76
CA THR A 123 -15.10 -4.30 -11.63
C THR A 123 -15.45 -4.61 -10.17
N PRO A 124 -16.70 -5.04 -9.88
CA PRO A 124 -17.09 -5.49 -8.55
C PRO A 124 -16.26 -6.69 -8.07
N TRP A 125 -16.06 -6.78 -6.76
CA TRP A 125 -15.39 -7.92 -6.12
C TRP A 125 -13.94 -8.17 -6.54
N THR A 126 -13.28 -7.17 -7.13
CA THR A 126 -11.85 -7.24 -7.46
C THR A 126 -11.00 -7.50 -6.22
N SER A 127 -11.35 -6.85 -5.10
CA SER A 127 -10.65 -7.00 -3.83
C SER A 127 -9.14 -6.80 -3.98
N PRO A 128 -8.68 -5.58 -4.35
CA PRO A 128 -7.26 -5.31 -4.55
C PRO A 128 -6.47 -5.57 -3.26
N TYR A 129 -5.23 -6.06 -3.39
CA TYR A 129 -4.46 -6.49 -2.23
C TYR A 129 -3.20 -5.68 -1.99
N ASP A 130 -2.58 -5.17 -3.03
CA ASP A 130 -1.37 -4.37 -3.00
C ASP A 130 -1.51 -3.16 -3.91
N ALA A 131 -0.78 -2.08 -3.67
CA ALA A 131 -0.84 -0.88 -4.49
C ALA A 131 0.56 -0.29 -4.64
N GLU A 132 1.07 -0.34 -5.86
CA GLU A 132 2.36 0.22 -6.26
C GLU A 132 2.15 1.37 -7.23
N PHE A 133 3.03 2.36 -7.21
CA PHE A 133 2.96 3.51 -8.10
C PHE A 133 4.13 3.51 -9.10
N ASP A 134 3.91 4.16 -10.22
CA ASP A 134 4.97 4.49 -11.17
C ASP A 134 5.22 6.02 -11.22
N GLU A 135 6.31 6.42 -11.88
CA GLU A 135 6.65 7.84 -12.02
C GLU A 135 5.76 8.56 -13.07
N GLU A 136 4.92 7.82 -13.79
CA GLU A 136 4.08 8.30 -14.88
C GLU A 136 2.66 8.68 -14.42
N ALA A 137 2.43 8.83 -13.11
CA ALA A 137 1.15 9.12 -12.48
C ALA A 137 0.13 7.96 -12.51
N TYR A 138 0.60 6.72 -12.49
CA TYR A 138 -0.26 5.55 -12.35
C TYR A 138 -0.02 4.80 -11.05
N VAL A 139 -1.08 4.25 -10.50
CA VAL A 139 -1.05 3.27 -9.42
C VAL A 139 -1.48 1.91 -9.96
N TRP A 140 -0.68 0.90 -9.67
CA TRP A 140 -0.90 -0.46 -10.11
C TRP A 140 -1.37 -1.34 -8.96
N THR A 141 -2.26 -2.25 -9.26
CA THR A 141 -2.79 -3.24 -8.31
C THR A 141 -3.19 -4.51 -9.01
N GLY A 142 -3.49 -5.55 -8.23
CA GLY A 142 -4.02 -6.80 -8.75
C GLY A 142 -5.25 -7.26 -7.99
N GLY A 143 -6.17 -7.88 -8.69
CA GLY A 143 -7.37 -8.47 -8.10
C GLY A 143 -7.07 -9.78 -7.37
N MET A 144 -7.46 -9.87 -6.08
CA MET A 144 -7.34 -11.13 -5.35
C MET A 144 -8.44 -12.13 -5.70
N ASN A 145 -9.63 -11.64 -6.07
CA ASN A 145 -10.81 -12.48 -6.34
C ASN A 145 -11.13 -12.59 -7.84
N ASN A 146 -10.31 -11.99 -8.67
CA ASN A 146 -10.37 -12.10 -10.11
C ASN A 146 -8.95 -12.03 -10.70
N ASP A 147 -8.83 -12.27 -12.00
CA ASP A 147 -7.54 -12.37 -12.67
C ASP A 147 -7.19 -11.07 -13.39
N LEU A 148 -7.38 -9.93 -12.71
CA LEU A 148 -7.13 -8.61 -13.26
C LEU A 148 -5.83 -8.01 -12.75
N ALA A 149 -4.93 -7.63 -13.66
CA ALA A 149 -3.93 -6.62 -13.42
C ALA A 149 -4.55 -5.26 -13.76
N ILE A 150 -4.36 -4.25 -12.91
CA ILE A 150 -5.12 -3.01 -12.99
C ILE A 150 -4.19 -1.83 -12.79
N ARG A 151 -4.38 -0.78 -13.56
CA ARG A 151 -3.75 0.51 -13.29
C ARG A 151 -4.79 1.63 -13.22
N LEU A 152 -4.55 2.56 -12.31
CA LEU A 152 -5.30 3.79 -12.12
C LEU A 152 -4.46 4.97 -12.59
N ASN A 153 -4.96 5.77 -13.52
CA ASN A 153 -4.41 7.10 -13.77
C ASN A 153 -4.89 8.05 -12.67
N VAL A 154 -3.96 8.55 -11.84
CA VAL A 154 -4.32 9.37 -10.67
C VAL A 154 -4.75 10.79 -11.01
N GLU A 155 -4.43 11.28 -12.22
CA GLU A 155 -4.81 12.61 -12.68
C GLU A 155 -6.25 12.63 -13.23
N THR A 156 -6.62 11.59 -14.00
CA THR A 156 -7.94 11.50 -14.61
C THR A 156 -8.93 10.68 -13.77
N GLY A 157 -8.45 9.81 -12.88
CA GLY A 157 -9.26 8.84 -12.14
C GLY A 157 -9.70 7.64 -12.98
N GLU A 158 -9.15 7.47 -14.18
CA GLU A 158 -9.53 6.38 -15.09
C GLU A 158 -8.75 5.11 -14.78
N PHE A 159 -9.45 3.98 -14.82
CA PHE A 159 -8.87 2.66 -14.67
C PHE A 159 -8.68 1.98 -16.03
N THR A 160 -7.58 1.23 -16.15
CA THR A 160 -7.38 0.24 -17.21
C THR A 160 -7.24 -1.12 -16.55
N GLU A 161 -8.06 -2.09 -17.00
CA GLU A 161 -8.07 -3.46 -16.49
C GLU A 161 -7.56 -4.41 -17.56
N TYR A 162 -6.61 -5.27 -17.21
CA TYR A 162 -6.00 -6.28 -18.06
C TYR A 162 -6.37 -7.66 -17.53
N LEU A 163 -7.25 -8.37 -18.26
CA LEU A 163 -7.60 -9.74 -17.89
C LEU A 163 -6.45 -10.69 -18.22
N LEU A 164 -5.95 -11.35 -17.20
CA LEU A 164 -4.93 -12.40 -17.36
C LEU A 164 -5.58 -13.72 -17.86
N PRO A 165 -4.89 -14.51 -18.67
CA PRO A 165 -5.48 -15.70 -19.29
C PRO A 165 -5.50 -16.94 -18.40
N PHE A 166 -5.30 -16.79 -17.10
CA PHE A 166 -5.22 -17.90 -16.12
C PHE A 166 -5.57 -17.41 -14.70
N GLU A 167 -5.94 -18.33 -13.85
CA GLU A 167 -6.23 -18.05 -12.44
C GLU A 167 -4.99 -17.57 -11.70
N THR A 168 -5.11 -16.50 -10.91
CA THR A 168 -3.97 -15.84 -10.26
C THR A 168 -4.08 -15.74 -8.75
N ASN A 169 -5.09 -15.09 -8.17
CA ASN A 169 -5.15 -14.62 -6.78
C ASN A 169 -3.94 -13.72 -6.44
N ILE A 170 -3.95 -12.50 -6.99
CA ILE A 170 -2.81 -11.58 -6.90
C ILE A 170 -2.73 -10.96 -5.51
N ARG A 171 -1.59 -11.12 -4.84
CA ARG A 171 -1.33 -10.55 -3.50
C ARG A 171 -0.08 -9.71 -3.40
N ASN A 172 0.82 -9.85 -4.34
CA ASN A 172 2.00 -9.03 -4.48
C ASN A 172 2.10 -8.52 -5.89
N VAL A 173 2.45 -7.28 -5.98
CA VAL A 173 2.68 -6.60 -7.25
C VAL A 173 3.98 -5.82 -7.15
N ASP A 174 4.59 -5.55 -8.28
CA ASP A 174 5.79 -4.73 -8.38
C ASP A 174 5.78 -3.98 -9.71
N VAL A 175 6.30 -2.77 -9.72
CA VAL A 175 6.37 -1.92 -10.89
C VAL A 175 7.81 -1.76 -11.32
N GLN A 176 8.09 -2.14 -12.56
CA GLN A 176 9.36 -1.85 -13.20
C GLN A 176 9.25 -0.55 -13.99
N MET A 177 9.86 0.50 -13.45
CA MET A 177 9.97 1.79 -14.13
C MET A 177 10.65 1.65 -15.48
N SER A 178 10.19 2.40 -16.48
CA SER A 178 10.80 2.37 -17.81
C SER A 178 11.87 3.47 -17.93
N ASP A 179 13.09 3.08 -18.25
CA ASP A 179 14.15 4.02 -18.63
C ASP A 179 13.97 4.57 -20.06
N ASN A 180 12.99 4.05 -20.81
CA ASN A 180 12.75 4.44 -22.19
C ASN A 180 11.50 5.35 -22.25
N PRO A 181 11.64 6.63 -22.68
CA PRO A 181 10.51 7.57 -22.75
C PRO A 181 9.41 7.18 -23.76
N HIS A 182 9.65 6.16 -24.59
CA HIS A 182 8.68 5.62 -25.54
C HIS A 182 8.02 4.32 -25.06
N LYS A 183 8.29 3.90 -23.82
CA LYS A 183 7.66 2.73 -23.20
C LYS A 183 7.03 3.13 -21.88
N LEU A 184 5.86 2.62 -21.61
CA LEU A 184 5.23 2.70 -20.31
C LEU A 184 5.95 1.78 -19.31
N SER A 185 5.84 2.11 -18.01
CA SER A 185 6.28 1.21 -16.95
C SER A 185 5.55 -0.12 -17.05
N SER A 186 6.22 -1.19 -16.72
CA SER A 186 5.66 -2.54 -16.72
C SER A 186 5.33 -3.02 -15.31
N PHE A 187 4.51 -4.05 -15.24
CA PHE A 187 3.92 -4.51 -14.00
C PHE A 187 4.12 -6.01 -13.81
N TRP A 188 4.60 -6.39 -12.64
CA TRP A 188 4.83 -7.77 -12.28
C TRP A 188 3.80 -8.23 -11.25
N VAL A 189 3.17 -9.36 -11.48
CA VAL A 189 2.19 -9.94 -10.55
C VAL A 189 2.57 -11.36 -10.17
N GLY A 190 2.47 -11.68 -8.89
CA GLY A 190 2.61 -13.04 -8.37
C GLY A 190 1.25 -13.72 -8.27
N GLY A 191 1.05 -14.81 -8.99
CA GLY A 191 -0.15 -15.63 -8.92
C GLY A 191 -0.04 -16.68 -7.82
N GLN A 192 -0.80 -16.55 -6.73
CA GLN A 192 -0.75 -17.50 -5.63
C GLN A 192 -1.35 -18.87 -5.99
N LEU A 193 -2.37 -18.91 -6.83
CA LEU A 193 -3.04 -20.16 -7.20
C LEU A 193 -2.24 -20.99 -8.20
N ASN A 194 -1.54 -20.35 -9.12
CA ASN A 194 -0.79 -21.03 -10.18
C ASN A 194 0.72 -21.08 -9.97
N GLY A 195 1.25 -20.32 -8.98
CA GLY A 195 2.68 -20.24 -8.70
C GLY A 195 3.51 -19.55 -9.79
N LEU A 196 2.87 -18.78 -10.68
CA LEU A 196 3.53 -18.07 -11.77
C LEU A 196 3.83 -16.62 -11.37
N ILE A 197 4.87 -16.08 -11.97
CA ILE A 197 5.13 -14.63 -12.03
C ILE A 197 4.78 -14.19 -13.45
N THR A 198 3.90 -13.21 -13.55
CA THR A 198 3.42 -12.68 -14.83
C THR A 198 3.91 -11.26 -15.02
N HIS A 199 4.48 -10.99 -16.18
CA HIS A 199 4.90 -9.67 -16.61
C HIS A 199 3.84 -9.08 -17.55
N VAL A 200 3.35 -7.90 -17.21
CA VAL A 200 2.37 -7.15 -18.00
C VAL A 200 3.04 -5.91 -18.57
N GLU A 201 3.19 -5.86 -19.88
CA GLU A 201 3.72 -4.70 -20.60
C GLU A 201 2.56 -3.98 -21.31
N PRO A 202 2.18 -2.77 -20.85
CA PRO A 202 1.19 -1.98 -21.58
C PRO A 202 1.72 -1.59 -22.96
N LEU A 203 0.89 -1.75 -23.96
CA LEU A 203 1.23 -1.26 -25.30
C LEU A 203 0.98 0.26 -25.36
N VAL A 204 1.93 0.99 -25.91
CA VAL A 204 1.74 2.39 -26.25
C VAL A 204 0.77 2.44 -27.43
N PRO A 205 -0.31 3.25 -27.38
CA PRO A 205 -1.26 3.38 -28.49
C PRO A 205 -0.63 3.88 -29.77
#